data_c73b0068f34075656c8263208664c7f2
#
_entry.id   c73b0068f34075656c8263208664c7f2
#
_cell.length_a   1.000
_cell.length_b   1.000
_cell.length_c   1.000
_cell.angle_alpha   90.00
_cell.angle_beta   90.00
_cell.angle_gamma   90.00
#
_symmetry.space_group_name_H-M   'P 1'
#
loop_
_entity.id
_entity.type
_entity.pdbx_description
1 polymer ?
#
loop_
_entity_poly.entity_id
_entity_poly.type
_entity_poly.pdbx_seq_one_letter_code
_entity_poly.pdbx_strand_id
1 'polypeptide(L)'
;MEEKEINIADLFWLAWRRLWIIILAMLICAGLALTYCEFIAEPSYKATASVLVTNGAIAGEIEATGDKVAATDVSASLYLADTITDILKTPDVYMQLSHKLGGDYTYIQLMEGFTIARRSEDSLFVDLQFIHGDPMQAMHIANAFSEIACEYVPEVIPYAYARVTATASKSTLNYPQTTTTTVIAGLLGAVLAYAVAFIVEYTNSTIKGEEEFISKYNVPLLGTVPDFENAEEDNYSKKGGRKYYYGKKY
;
A
#
# COMPACT_ATOMS: atom_id res chain seq x y z
N MET A 1 28.00 33.92 -10.08
CA MET A 1 27.45 32.55 -9.96
C MET A 1 26.13 32.60 -10.69
N GLU A 2 26.09 32.19 -11.95
CA GLU A 2 24.82 32.06 -12.66
C GLU A 2 24.05 30.87 -12.07
N GLU A 3 22.91 31.15 -11.54
CA GLU A 3 21.97 30.13 -11.08
C GLU A 3 21.58 29.31 -12.31
N LYS A 4 22.01 28.05 -12.35
CA LYS A 4 21.64 27.11 -13.40
C LYS A 4 20.14 26.83 -13.24
N GLU A 5 19.32 27.53 -14.02
CA GLU A 5 17.86 27.28 -14.02
C GLU A 5 17.63 25.82 -14.40
N ILE A 6 17.08 25.08 -13.44
CA ILE A 6 16.77 23.65 -13.64
C ILE A 6 15.54 23.60 -14.55
N ASN A 7 15.74 23.26 -15.81
CA ASN A 7 14.66 23.10 -16.76
C ASN A 7 14.01 21.72 -16.55
N ILE A 8 12.68 21.68 -16.44
CA ILE A 8 11.91 20.44 -16.26
C ILE A 8 12.17 19.45 -17.42
N ALA A 9 12.44 19.97 -18.62
CA ALA A 9 12.81 19.15 -19.77
C ALA A 9 14.12 18.37 -19.56
N ASP A 10 15.10 18.95 -18.88
CA ASP A 10 16.40 18.32 -18.59
C ASP A 10 16.24 17.18 -17.58
N LEU A 11 15.35 17.34 -16.61
CA LEU A 11 14.96 16.29 -15.65
C LEU A 11 14.35 15.08 -16.35
N PHE A 12 13.45 15.32 -17.30
CA PHE A 12 12.81 14.24 -18.05
C PHE A 12 13.81 13.51 -18.98
N TRP A 13 14.69 14.26 -19.62
CA TRP A 13 15.74 13.71 -20.50
C TRP A 13 16.75 12.88 -19.72
N LEU A 14 17.10 13.31 -18.50
CA LEU A 14 17.94 12.58 -17.58
C LEU A 14 17.32 11.23 -17.19
N ALA A 15 16.02 11.23 -16.83
CA ALA A 15 15.29 10.01 -16.51
C ALA A 15 15.32 9.02 -17.69
N TRP A 16 15.08 9.51 -18.91
CA TRP A 16 15.08 8.69 -20.12
C TRP A 16 16.44 8.08 -20.42
N ARG A 17 17.50 8.87 -20.29
CA ARG A 17 18.89 8.43 -20.55
C ARG A 17 19.37 7.39 -19.54
N ARG A 18 18.90 7.44 -18.29
CA ARG A 18 19.30 6.54 -17.20
C ARG A 18 18.22 5.53 -16.82
N LEU A 19 17.22 5.36 -17.65
CA LEU A 19 16.06 4.52 -17.43
C LEU A 19 16.45 3.08 -17.07
N TRP A 20 17.48 2.54 -17.68
CA TRP A 20 18.02 1.21 -17.39
C TRP A 20 18.47 1.05 -15.93
N ILE A 21 19.14 2.07 -15.38
CA ILE A 21 19.63 2.06 -14.00
C ILE A 21 18.46 2.14 -13.03
N ILE A 22 17.46 2.98 -13.35
CA ILE A 22 16.25 3.14 -12.52
C ILE A 22 15.44 1.85 -12.51
N ILE A 23 15.24 1.20 -13.65
CA ILE A 23 14.54 -0.09 -13.74
C ILE A 23 15.29 -1.18 -12.99
N LEU A 24 16.61 -1.25 -13.12
CA LEU A 24 17.42 -2.23 -12.40
C LEU A 24 17.29 -2.05 -10.89
N ALA A 25 17.40 -0.81 -10.40
CA ALA A 25 17.22 -0.51 -8.97
C ALA A 25 15.82 -0.85 -8.48
N MET A 26 14.78 -0.52 -9.25
CA MET A 26 13.40 -0.90 -8.95
C MET A 26 13.25 -2.42 -8.80
N LEU A 27 13.82 -3.19 -9.72
CA LEU A 27 13.77 -4.66 -9.69
C LEU A 27 14.53 -5.23 -8.49
N ILE A 28 15.70 -4.67 -8.16
CA ILE A 28 16.47 -5.09 -6.98
C ILE A 28 15.68 -4.82 -5.70
N CYS A 29 15.13 -3.62 -5.53
CA CYS A 29 14.33 -3.28 -4.34
C CYS A 29 13.06 -4.12 -4.24
N ALA A 30 12.36 -4.35 -5.35
CA ALA A 30 11.20 -5.23 -5.39
C ALA A 30 11.57 -6.68 -5.06
N GLY A 31 12.69 -7.19 -5.59
CA GLY A 31 13.20 -8.53 -5.28
C GLY A 31 13.58 -8.71 -3.81
N LEU A 32 14.25 -7.72 -3.21
CA LEU A 32 14.56 -7.70 -1.79
C LEU A 32 13.30 -7.68 -0.92
N ALA A 33 12.29 -6.89 -1.30
CA ALA A 33 11.01 -6.84 -0.60
C ALA A 33 10.25 -8.16 -0.69
N LEU A 34 10.24 -8.81 -1.86
CA LEU A 34 9.66 -10.15 -2.01
C LEU A 34 10.38 -11.18 -1.14
N THR A 35 11.70 -11.18 -1.15
CA THR A 35 12.50 -12.09 -0.33
C THR A 35 12.22 -11.87 1.16
N TYR A 36 12.11 -10.62 1.59
CA TYR A 36 11.76 -10.28 2.96
C TYR A 36 10.36 -10.81 3.34
N CYS A 37 9.37 -10.59 2.49
CA CYS A 37 7.99 -11.04 2.74
C CYS A 37 7.86 -12.57 2.77
N GLU A 38 8.64 -13.30 1.95
CA GLU A 38 8.55 -14.75 1.83
C GLU A 38 9.32 -15.48 2.96
N PHE A 39 10.51 -14.94 3.34
CA PHE A 39 11.42 -15.65 4.26
C PHE A 39 11.43 -15.11 5.69
N ILE A 40 11.09 -13.84 5.90
CA ILE A 40 11.23 -13.18 7.20
C ILE A 40 9.87 -12.85 7.81
N ALA A 41 8.87 -12.50 6.98
CA ALA A 41 7.54 -12.17 7.47
C ALA A 41 6.83 -13.44 7.97
N GLU A 42 6.47 -13.46 9.26
CA GLU A 42 5.73 -14.56 9.84
C GLU A 42 4.31 -14.64 9.25
N PRO A 43 3.83 -15.84 8.90
CA PRO A 43 2.47 -16.00 8.44
C PRO A 43 1.49 -15.63 9.56
N SER A 44 0.52 -14.80 9.24
CA SER A 44 -0.57 -14.47 10.14
C SER A 44 -1.88 -15.11 9.66
N TYR A 45 -2.75 -15.41 10.60
CA TYR A 45 -4.03 -16.06 10.34
C TYR A 45 -5.15 -15.13 10.74
N LYS A 46 -6.11 -14.94 9.84
CA LYS A 46 -7.30 -14.14 10.07
C LYS A 46 -8.50 -15.05 10.37
N ALA A 47 -9.08 -14.88 11.54
CA ALA A 47 -10.32 -15.50 11.93
C ALA A 47 -11.45 -14.46 11.88
N THR A 48 -12.64 -14.86 11.41
CA THR A 48 -13.79 -13.97 11.30
C THR A 48 -14.99 -14.61 11.98
N ALA A 49 -15.54 -13.93 12.98
CA ALA A 49 -16.84 -14.21 13.56
C ALA A 49 -17.84 -13.15 13.09
N SER A 50 -19.12 -13.49 12.96
CA SER A 50 -20.14 -12.54 12.51
C SER A 50 -21.29 -12.47 13.51
N VAL A 51 -21.66 -11.24 13.85
CA VAL A 51 -22.77 -10.94 14.74
C VAL A 51 -23.87 -10.24 13.95
N LEU A 52 -25.09 -10.72 14.05
CA LEU A 52 -26.29 -10.06 13.54
C LEU A 52 -26.76 -9.04 14.56
N VAL A 53 -26.95 -7.82 14.13
CA VAL A 53 -27.49 -6.73 14.94
C VAL A 53 -28.86 -6.35 14.44
N THR A 54 -29.83 -6.33 15.31
CA THR A 54 -31.21 -5.94 14.99
C THR A 54 -31.80 -5.09 16.11
N ASN A 55 -32.85 -4.33 15.77
CA ASN A 55 -33.71 -3.73 16.79
C ASN A 55 -34.53 -4.82 17.49
N GLY A 56 -34.68 -4.74 18.81
CA GLY A 56 -35.46 -5.70 19.61
C GLY A 56 -36.92 -5.85 19.16
N ALA A 57 -37.48 -4.82 18.50
CA ALA A 57 -38.80 -4.93 17.88
C ALA A 57 -38.86 -6.01 16.78
N ILE A 58 -37.84 -6.04 15.91
CA ILE A 58 -37.72 -7.03 14.84
C ILE A 58 -37.50 -8.45 15.43
N ALA A 59 -36.67 -8.54 16.45
CA ALA A 59 -36.41 -9.84 17.10
C ALA A 59 -37.68 -10.46 17.71
N GLY A 60 -38.53 -9.64 18.31
CA GLY A 60 -39.83 -10.08 18.86
C GLY A 60 -40.87 -10.42 17.80
N GLU A 61 -40.94 -9.70 16.69
CA GLU A 61 -41.91 -9.95 15.62
C GLU A 61 -41.57 -11.17 14.77
N ILE A 62 -40.31 -11.47 14.52
CA ILE A 62 -39.87 -12.67 13.78
C ILE A 62 -40.24 -13.94 14.55
N GLU A 63 -40.16 -13.91 15.89
CA GLU A 63 -40.55 -15.04 16.73
C GLU A 63 -42.08 -15.19 16.88
N ALA A 64 -42.85 -14.09 16.86
CA ALA A 64 -44.27 -14.12 17.22
C ALA A 64 -45.22 -14.26 16.04
N THR A 65 -44.96 -13.72 14.86
CA THR A 65 -46.04 -13.53 13.86
C THR A 65 -45.65 -13.87 12.42
N GLY A 66 -44.37 -14.00 12.06
CA GLY A 66 -43.96 -14.28 10.68
C GLY A 66 -44.33 -13.15 9.69
N ASP A 67 -44.68 -11.97 10.19
CA ASP A 67 -45.22 -10.85 9.42
C ASP A 67 -44.10 -10.01 8.80
N LYS A 68 -44.43 -9.20 7.80
CA LYS A 68 -43.47 -8.44 7.02
C LYS A 68 -42.81 -7.35 7.88
N VAL A 69 -41.52 -7.48 8.08
CA VAL A 69 -40.69 -6.45 8.71
C VAL A 69 -40.85 -5.12 7.95
N ALA A 70 -41.20 -4.06 8.65
CA ALA A 70 -41.36 -2.74 8.03
C ALA A 70 -39.99 -2.19 7.58
N ALA A 71 -39.96 -1.52 6.42
CA ALA A 71 -38.74 -0.93 5.90
C ALA A 71 -38.09 0.09 6.87
N THR A 72 -38.92 0.75 7.67
CA THR A 72 -38.50 1.67 8.74
C THR A 72 -37.66 0.98 9.81
N ASP A 73 -38.03 -0.27 10.17
CA ASP A 73 -37.34 -1.03 11.21
C ASP A 73 -36.00 -1.58 10.71
N VAL A 74 -35.93 -1.90 9.43
CA VAL A 74 -34.65 -2.26 8.78
C VAL A 74 -33.71 -1.07 8.77
N SER A 75 -34.19 0.12 8.41
CA SER A 75 -33.37 1.33 8.42
C SER A 75 -32.87 1.69 9.82
N ALA A 76 -33.75 1.58 10.84
CA ALA A 76 -33.36 1.76 12.23
C ALA A 76 -32.29 0.74 12.67
N SER A 77 -32.41 -0.52 12.23
CA SER A 77 -31.42 -1.57 12.53
C SER A 77 -30.08 -1.32 11.84
N LEU A 78 -30.06 -0.69 10.64
CA LEU A 78 -28.81 -0.30 9.96
C LEU A 78 -28.07 0.79 10.75
N TYR A 79 -28.78 1.82 11.25
CA TYR A 79 -28.18 2.84 12.11
C TYR A 79 -27.67 2.25 13.44
N LEU A 80 -28.40 1.29 14.01
CA LEU A 80 -27.95 0.57 15.21
C LEU A 80 -26.67 -0.24 14.92
N ALA A 81 -26.58 -0.91 13.77
CA ALA A 81 -25.39 -1.67 13.41
C ALA A 81 -24.14 -0.79 13.28
N ASP A 82 -24.29 0.45 12.77
CA ASP A 82 -23.20 1.41 12.74
C ASP A 82 -22.78 1.82 14.16
N THR A 83 -23.75 2.23 14.96
CA THR A 83 -23.51 2.65 16.34
C THR A 83 -22.84 1.54 17.16
N ILE A 84 -23.32 0.31 17.00
CA ILE A 84 -22.76 -0.86 17.69
C ILE A 84 -21.34 -1.16 17.21
N THR A 85 -21.09 -1.04 15.91
CA THR A 85 -19.74 -1.19 15.35
C THR A 85 -18.75 -0.22 16.01
N ASP A 86 -19.18 1.02 16.28
CA ASP A 86 -18.33 2.02 16.95
C ASP A 86 -18.21 1.76 18.46
N ILE A 87 -19.26 1.30 19.12
CA ILE A 87 -19.22 0.89 20.53
C ILE A 87 -18.26 -0.29 20.72
N LEU A 88 -18.31 -1.28 19.84
CA LEU A 88 -17.41 -2.45 19.93
C LEU A 88 -15.94 -2.11 19.73
N LYS A 89 -15.61 -0.94 19.17
CA LYS A 89 -14.23 -0.45 19.06
C LYS A 89 -13.73 0.26 20.32
N THR A 90 -14.57 0.42 21.36
CA THR A 90 -14.17 1.12 22.58
C THR A 90 -13.22 0.28 23.45
N PRO A 91 -12.29 0.91 24.18
CA PRO A 91 -11.34 0.19 25.04
C PRO A 91 -12.00 -0.70 26.09
N ASP A 92 -13.18 -0.34 26.59
CA ASP A 92 -13.88 -1.07 27.64
C ASP A 92 -14.23 -2.50 27.23
N VAL A 93 -14.67 -2.70 25.98
CA VAL A 93 -14.97 -4.02 25.43
C VAL A 93 -13.72 -4.89 25.37
N TYR A 94 -12.58 -4.30 24.95
CA TYR A 94 -11.29 -5.01 24.91
C TYR A 94 -10.73 -5.32 26.28
N MET A 95 -10.99 -4.49 27.30
CA MET A 95 -10.66 -4.82 28.69
C MET A 95 -11.45 -6.01 29.19
N GLN A 96 -12.76 -6.08 28.90
CA GLN A 96 -13.57 -7.25 29.24
C GLN A 96 -13.08 -8.51 28.52
N LEU A 97 -12.70 -8.38 27.24
CA LEU A 97 -12.12 -9.48 26.47
C LEU A 97 -10.79 -9.96 27.09
N SER A 98 -9.91 -9.03 27.48
CA SER A 98 -8.65 -9.36 28.16
C SER A 98 -8.89 -10.13 29.45
N HIS A 99 -9.86 -9.71 30.24
CA HIS A 99 -10.25 -10.42 31.47
C HIS A 99 -10.83 -11.82 31.18
N LYS A 100 -11.68 -11.96 30.17
CA LYS A 100 -12.28 -13.25 29.75
C LYS A 100 -11.21 -14.24 29.24
N LEU A 101 -10.16 -13.72 28.61
CA LEU A 101 -9.02 -14.50 28.12
C LEU A 101 -7.95 -14.80 29.22
N GLY A 102 -8.23 -14.46 30.49
CA GLY A 102 -7.31 -14.73 31.60
C GLY A 102 -6.16 -13.73 31.76
N GLY A 103 -6.15 -12.63 31.00
CA GLY A 103 -5.13 -11.60 31.07
C GLY A 103 -3.88 -11.87 30.22
N ASP A 104 -3.86 -12.92 29.42
CA ASP A 104 -2.74 -13.28 28.55
C ASP A 104 -2.47 -12.21 27.48
N TYR A 105 -3.50 -11.44 27.11
CA TYR A 105 -3.43 -10.38 26.11
C TYR A 105 -3.78 -9.04 26.73
N THR A 106 -2.94 -8.05 26.46
CA THR A 106 -3.26 -6.66 26.83
C THR A 106 -4.36 -6.12 25.92
N TYR A 107 -5.26 -5.28 26.45
CA TYR A 107 -6.34 -4.67 25.68
C TYR A 107 -5.85 -3.91 24.43
N ILE A 108 -4.63 -3.33 24.48
CA ILE A 108 -4.01 -2.64 23.34
C ILE A 108 -3.69 -3.63 22.21
N GLN A 109 -3.08 -4.78 22.54
CA GLN A 109 -2.77 -5.82 21.55
C GLN A 109 -4.03 -6.38 20.90
N LEU A 110 -5.08 -6.55 21.69
CA LEU A 110 -6.38 -7.00 21.16
C LEU A 110 -6.97 -5.93 20.23
N MET A 111 -6.93 -4.66 20.61
CA MET A 111 -7.46 -3.56 19.79
C MET A 111 -6.71 -3.41 18.46
N GLU A 112 -5.39 -3.60 18.44
CA GLU A 112 -4.58 -3.56 17.22
C GLU A 112 -4.82 -4.78 16.30
N GLY A 113 -5.10 -5.94 16.88
CA GLY A 113 -5.34 -7.18 16.14
C GLY A 113 -6.75 -7.29 15.56
N PHE A 114 -7.74 -6.53 16.11
CA PHE A 114 -9.12 -6.57 15.66
C PHE A 114 -9.42 -5.57 14.53
N THR A 115 -10.17 -6.05 13.55
CA THR A 115 -10.84 -5.20 12.55
C THR A 115 -12.34 -5.48 12.64
N ILE A 116 -13.10 -4.47 13.05
CA ILE A 116 -14.55 -4.55 13.19
C ILE A 116 -15.20 -3.68 12.13
N ALA A 117 -16.00 -4.30 11.27
CA ALA A 117 -16.69 -3.59 10.20
C ALA A 117 -18.01 -4.28 9.85
N ARG A 118 -18.99 -3.51 9.37
CA ARG A 118 -20.16 -4.09 8.72
C ARG A 118 -19.74 -4.79 7.42
N ARG A 119 -20.39 -5.88 7.09
CA ARG A 119 -20.11 -6.65 5.86
C ARG A 119 -20.36 -5.84 4.58
N SER A 120 -21.40 -5.01 4.58
CA SER A 120 -21.71 -4.01 3.55
C SER A 120 -22.53 -2.87 4.18
N GLU A 121 -22.68 -1.76 3.46
CA GLU A 121 -23.45 -0.60 3.94
C GLU A 121 -24.93 -0.93 4.25
N ASP A 122 -25.51 -1.87 3.53
CA ASP A 122 -26.89 -2.34 3.72
C ASP A 122 -26.97 -3.62 4.55
N SER A 123 -25.92 -4.00 5.27
CA SER A 123 -25.87 -5.24 6.03
C SER A 123 -26.06 -5.02 7.53
N LEU A 124 -26.88 -5.86 8.12
CA LEU A 124 -27.06 -5.95 9.58
C LEU A 124 -25.99 -6.82 10.25
N PHE A 125 -25.10 -7.43 9.44
CA PHE A 125 -24.03 -8.26 9.96
C PHE A 125 -22.79 -7.41 10.22
N VAL A 126 -22.27 -7.53 11.44
CA VAL A 126 -20.97 -6.97 11.86
C VAL A 126 -19.97 -8.11 11.89
N ASP A 127 -18.95 -8.01 11.08
CA ASP A 127 -17.85 -8.97 11.00
C ASP A 127 -16.72 -8.56 11.97
N LEU A 128 -16.38 -9.48 12.87
CA LEU A 128 -15.33 -9.35 13.86
C LEU A 128 -14.14 -10.16 13.37
N GLN A 129 -13.14 -9.49 12.84
CA GLN A 129 -11.95 -10.11 12.26
C GLN A 129 -10.77 -9.93 13.21
N PHE A 130 -10.11 -11.01 13.59
CA PHE A 130 -8.91 -11.00 14.41
C PHE A 130 -7.74 -11.64 13.67
N ILE A 131 -6.58 -11.01 13.75
CA ILE A 131 -5.35 -11.47 13.09
C ILE A 131 -4.35 -11.88 14.17
N HIS A 132 -3.86 -13.13 14.08
CA HIS A 132 -2.88 -13.68 15.01
C HIS A 132 -1.93 -14.67 14.32
N GLY A 133 -0.75 -14.90 14.91
CA GLY A 133 0.22 -15.87 14.39
C GLY A 133 -0.22 -17.33 14.52
N ASP A 134 -1.08 -17.64 15.49
CA ASP A 134 -1.63 -18.98 15.71
C ASP A 134 -3.10 -19.04 15.24
N PRO A 135 -3.44 -19.96 14.31
CA PRO A 135 -4.78 -20.11 13.78
C PRO A 135 -5.82 -20.48 14.83
N MET A 136 -5.46 -21.30 15.82
CA MET A 136 -6.37 -21.73 16.87
C MET A 136 -6.68 -20.59 17.84
N GLN A 137 -5.68 -19.82 18.20
CA GLN A 137 -5.85 -18.63 19.06
C GLN A 137 -6.64 -17.54 18.36
N ALA A 138 -6.38 -17.29 17.06
CA ALA A 138 -7.17 -16.36 16.28
C ALA A 138 -8.67 -16.68 16.32
N MET A 139 -9.06 -17.94 16.13
CA MET A 139 -10.44 -18.38 16.20
C MET A 139 -11.02 -18.27 17.61
N HIS A 140 -10.27 -18.68 18.63
CA HIS A 140 -10.72 -18.60 20.01
C HIS A 140 -11.00 -17.17 20.45
N ILE A 141 -10.08 -16.24 20.14
CA ILE A 141 -10.22 -14.83 20.49
C ILE A 141 -11.38 -14.17 19.73
N ALA A 142 -11.53 -14.46 18.43
CA ALA A 142 -12.65 -13.93 17.64
C ALA A 142 -14.01 -14.42 18.15
N ASN A 143 -14.10 -15.69 18.56
CA ASN A 143 -15.32 -16.25 19.14
C ASN A 143 -15.61 -15.66 20.52
N ALA A 144 -14.60 -15.56 21.39
CA ALA A 144 -14.77 -14.94 22.71
C ALA A 144 -15.24 -13.48 22.60
N PHE A 145 -14.74 -12.74 21.60
CA PHE A 145 -15.20 -11.37 21.35
C PHE A 145 -16.66 -11.33 20.89
N SER A 146 -17.07 -12.26 20.00
CA SER A 146 -18.46 -12.32 19.53
C SER A 146 -19.45 -12.62 20.65
N GLU A 147 -19.06 -13.42 21.64
CA GLU A 147 -19.86 -13.67 22.85
C GLU A 147 -19.99 -12.40 23.71
N ILE A 148 -18.87 -11.72 23.97
CA ILE A 148 -18.88 -10.44 24.71
C ILE A 148 -19.73 -9.40 23.98
N ALA A 149 -19.63 -9.30 22.66
CA ALA A 149 -20.44 -8.39 21.87
C ALA A 149 -21.95 -8.63 22.09
N CYS A 150 -22.38 -9.91 22.18
CA CYS A 150 -23.77 -10.25 22.44
C CYS A 150 -24.24 -9.93 23.87
N GLU A 151 -23.33 -9.98 24.85
CA GLU A 151 -23.62 -9.62 26.25
C GLU A 151 -23.59 -8.09 26.44
N TYR A 152 -22.62 -7.41 25.88
CA TYR A 152 -22.38 -5.99 26.10
C TYR A 152 -23.36 -5.07 25.35
N VAL A 153 -23.75 -5.46 24.12
CA VAL A 153 -24.65 -4.63 23.29
C VAL A 153 -25.99 -4.35 23.95
N PRO A 154 -26.73 -5.32 24.50
CA PRO A 154 -27.99 -5.06 25.19
C PRO A 154 -27.83 -4.28 26.50
N GLU A 155 -26.64 -4.34 27.13
CA GLU A 155 -26.34 -3.59 28.36
C GLU A 155 -26.22 -2.09 28.06
N VAL A 156 -25.56 -1.74 26.94
CA VAL A 156 -25.35 -0.34 26.55
C VAL A 156 -26.56 0.23 25.83
N ILE A 157 -27.21 -0.56 24.97
CA ILE A 157 -28.40 -0.15 24.20
C ILE A 157 -29.54 -1.11 24.50
N PRO A 158 -30.47 -0.77 25.44
CA PRO A 158 -31.51 -1.69 25.95
C PRO A 158 -32.45 -2.26 24.87
N TYR A 159 -32.56 -1.63 23.71
CA TYR A 159 -33.41 -2.07 22.60
C TYR A 159 -32.61 -2.70 21.43
N ALA A 160 -31.30 -2.84 21.56
CA ALA A 160 -30.50 -3.53 20.57
C ALA A 160 -30.42 -5.02 20.90
N TYR A 161 -30.54 -5.85 19.87
CA TYR A 161 -30.36 -7.27 19.96
C TYR A 161 -29.16 -7.71 19.11
N ALA A 162 -28.23 -8.40 19.72
CA ALA A 162 -27.07 -8.94 19.07
C ALA A 162 -27.01 -10.45 19.20
N ARG A 163 -26.80 -11.18 18.11
CA ARG A 163 -26.73 -12.63 18.10
C ARG A 163 -25.56 -13.10 17.25
N VAL A 164 -24.77 -14.05 17.79
CA VAL A 164 -23.74 -14.72 16.99
C VAL A 164 -24.41 -15.53 15.88
N THR A 165 -24.11 -15.20 14.64
CA THR A 165 -24.67 -15.88 13.46
C THR A 165 -23.66 -16.85 12.85
N ALA A 166 -22.36 -16.48 12.88
CA ALA A 166 -21.30 -17.33 12.42
C ALA A 166 -20.12 -17.26 13.40
N THR A 167 -19.73 -18.42 13.90
CA THR A 167 -18.51 -18.57 14.68
C THR A 167 -17.30 -18.69 13.77
N ALA A 168 -16.14 -18.23 14.22
CA ALA A 168 -14.89 -18.42 13.53
C ALA A 168 -14.49 -19.90 13.58
N SER A 169 -14.92 -20.68 12.59
CA SER A 169 -14.61 -22.11 12.46
C SER A 169 -13.41 -22.39 11.56
N LYS A 170 -12.97 -21.40 10.79
CA LYS A 170 -11.78 -21.44 9.94
C LYS A 170 -11.00 -20.14 10.07
N SER A 171 -9.70 -20.26 10.21
CA SER A 171 -8.80 -19.14 10.01
C SER A 171 -8.26 -19.19 8.58
N THR A 172 -8.26 -18.06 7.91
CA THR A 172 -7.64 -17.92 6.60
C THR A 172 -6.24 -17.37 6.74
N LEU A 173 -5.31 -17.92 5.97
CA LEU A 173 -3.95 -17.41 5.92
C LEU A 173 -4.00 -15.96 5.41
N ASN A 174 -3.57 -15.04 6.25
CA ASN A 174 -3.45 -13.63 5.92
C ASN A 174 -1.99 -13.33 5.71
N TYR A 175 -1.52 -13.54 4.48
CA TYR A 175 -0.17 -13.08 4.14
C TYR A 175 -0.10 -11.57 4.30
N PRO A 176 1.04 -11.03 4.81
CA PRO A 176 1.28 -9.60 4.63
C PRO A 176 1.00 -9.28 3.16
N GLN A 177 0.42 -8.12 2.88
CA GLN A 177 0.01 -7.75 1.52
C GLN A 177 1.26 -7.64 0.62
N THR A 178 1.82 -8.80 0.28
CA THR A 178 3.09 -8.98 -0.42
C THR A 178 3.12 -8.17 -1.69
N THR A 179 2.01 -8.17 -2.43
CA THR A 179 1.88 -7.39 -3.67
C THR A 179 1.98 -5.90 -3.42
N THR A 180 1.25 -5.37 -2.43
CA THR A 180 1.25 -3.93 -2.10
C THR A 180 2.61 -3.50 -1.57
N THR A 181 3.19 -4.27 -0.66
CA THR A 181 4.52 -3.99 -0.08
C THR A 181 5.61 -4.01 -1.16
N THR A 182 5.58 -4.97 -2.07
CA THR A 182 6.53 -5.08 -3.19
C THR A 182 6.43 -3.91 -4.15
N VAL A 183 5.21 -3.50 -4.50
CA VAL A 183 4.99 -2.33 -5.39
C VAL A 183 5.49 -1.05 -4.73
N ILE A 184 5.17 -0.83 -3.45
CA ILE A 184 5.64 0.36 -2.71
C ILE A 184 7.16 0.36 -2.59
N ALA A 185 7.78 -0.76 -2.25
CA ALA A 185 9.23 -0.89 -2.17
C ALA A 185 9.92 -0.66 -3.53
N GLY A 186 9.35 -1.17 -4.61
CA GLY A 186 9.83 -0.93 -5.97
C GLY A 186 9.77 0.54 -6.36
N LEU A 187 8.65 1.23 -6.07
CA LEU A 187 8.50 2.65 -6.34
C LEU A 187 9.49 3.49 -5.53
N LEU A 188 9.68 3.19 -4.24
CA LEU A 188 10.68 3.86 -3.41
C LEU A 188 12.09 3.65 -3.95
N GLY A 189 12.42 2.44 -4.39
CA GLY A 189 13.69 2.14 -5.05
C GLY A 189 13.91 2.95 -6.32
N ALA A 190 12.88 3.12 -7.15
CA ALA A 190 12.94 3.94 -8.36
C ALA A 190 13.18 5.42 -8.04
N VAL A 191 12.48 5.97 -7.03
CA VAL A 191 12.65 7.37 -6.59
C VAL A 191 14.07 7.60 -6.05
N LEU A 192 14.59 6.70 -5.22
CA LEU A 192 15.96 6.79 -4.70
C LEU A 192 17.00 6.71 -5.82
N ALA A 193 16.83 5.77 -6.76
CA ALA A 193 17.73 5.64 -7.90
C ALA A 193 17.73 6.90 -8.79
N TYR A 194 16.55 7.49 -8.99
CA TYR A 194 16.44 8.75 -9.72
C TYR A 194 17.15 9.90 -8.99
N ALA A 195 16.97 10.02 -7.68
CA ALA A 195 17.66 11.04 -6.87
C ALA A 195 19.19 10.90 -6.95
N VAL A 196 19.70 9.66 -6.85
CA VAL A 196 21.15 9.39 -7.00
C VAL A 196 21.63 9.73 -8.42
N ALA A 197 20.89 9.34 -9.45
CA ALA A 197 21.22 9.66 -10.84
C ALA A 197 21.26 11.18 -11.07
N PHE A 198 20.34 11.92 -10.46
CA PHE A 198 20.31 13.38 -10.51
C PHE A 198 21.53 14.00 -9.83
N ILE A 199 21.88 13.56 -8.61
CA ILE A 199 23.06 14.05 -7.89
C ILE A 199 24.35 13.81 -8.71
N VAL A 200 24.50 12.60 -9.24
CA VAL A 200 25.68 12.24 -10.07
C VAL A 200 25.76 13.10 -11.33
N GLU A 201 24.65 13.36 -12.01
CA GLU A 201 24.65 14.20 -13.22
C GLU A 201 24.88 15.67 -12.88
N TYR A 202 24.30 16.16 -11.77
CA TYR A 202 24.51 17.53 -11.32
C TYR A 202 25.96 17.80 -10.86
N THR A 203 26.58 16.81 -10.24
CA THR A 203 28.00 16.92 -9.79
C THR A 203 28.98 16.71 -10.94
N ASN A 204 28.53 16.07 -12.03
CA ASN A 204 29.37 15.82 -13.19
C ASN A 204 29.49 17.09 -14.06
N SER A 205 30.57 17.86 -13.83
CA SER A 205 30.88 19.07 -14.56
C SER A 205 31.65 18.83 -15.87
N THR A 206 31.65 17.58 -16.37
CA THR A 206 32.35 17.24 -17.61
C THR A 206 31.63 17.87 -18.81
N ILE A 207 32.34 18.70 -19.53
CA ILE A 207 31.89 19.38 -20.76
C ILE A 207 31.79 18.30 -21.86
N LYS A 208 30.61 18.05 -22.39
CA LYS A 208 30.34 16.95 -23.34
C LYS A 208 30.36 17.36 -24.82
N GLY A 209 30.65 18.62 -25.14
CA GLY A 209 30.66 19.06 -26.51
C GLY A 209 31.12 20.49 -26.70
N GLU A 210 31.47 20.82 -27.95
CA GLU A 210 31.96 22.14 -28.37
C GLU A 210 30.89 23.23 -28.14
N GLU A 211 29.63 22.90 -28.41
CA GLU A 211 28.51 23.83 -28.24
C GLU A 211 28.25 24.18 -26.75
N GLU A 212 28.44 23.25 -25.86
CA GLU A 212 28.29 23.45 -24.42
C GLU A 212 29.43 24.32 -23.87
N PHE A 213 30.66 24.16 -24.42
CA PHE A 213 31.81 24.99 -24.06
C PHE A 213 31.58 26.43 -24.45
N ILE A 214 31.16 26.68 -25.70
CA ILE A 214 30.91 28.03 -26.21
C ILE A 214 29.79 28.73 -25.43
N SER A 215 28.70 28.03 -25.15
CA SER A 215 27.56 28.60 -24.41
C SER A 215 27.89 28.91 -22.95
N LYS A 216 28.73 28.08 -22.31
CA LYS A 216 29.05 28.20 -20.89
C LYS A 216 30.13 29.23 -20.58
N TYR A 217 31.10 29.40 -21.49
CA TYR A 217 32.27 30.30 -21.29
C TYR A 217 32.24 31.53 -22.17
N ASN A 218 31.35 31.63 -23.13
CA ASN A 218 31.21 32.71 -24.10
C ASN A 218 32.56 33.06 -24.81
N VAL A 219 33.35 32.01 -25.06
CA VAL A 219 34.68 32.14 -25.69
C VAL A 219 34.62 31.44 -27.04
N PRO A 220 35.11 32.10 -28.15
CA PRO A 220 35.11 31.44 -29.45
C PRO A 220 36.12 30.27 -29.45
N LEU A 221 35.66 29.13 -29.96
CA LEU A 221 36.49 27.95 -30.13
C LEU A 221 37.46 28.18 -31.29
N LEU A 222 38.77 28.16 -31.03
CA LEU A 222 39.80 28.43 -32.04
C LEU A 222 40.14 27.18 -32.87
N GLY A 223 39.75 26.00 -32.40
CA GLY A 223 39.96 24.73 -33.10
C GLY A 223 39.90 23.54 -32.16
N THR A 224 39.61 22.36 -32.70
CA THR A 224 39.60 21.07 -31.99
C THR A 224 40.77 20.23 -32.47
N VAL A 225 41.46 19.59 -31.52
CA VAL A 225 42.49 18.62 -31.82
C VAL A 225 41.85 17.23 -31.78
N PRO A 226 41.78 16.54 -32.91
CA PRO A 226 41.20 15.19 -32.91
C PRO A 226 42.10 14.22 -32.14
N ASP A 227 41.46 13.34 -31.37
CA ASP A 227 42.16 12.25 -30.72
C ASP A 227 42.47 11.16 -31.75
N PHE A 228 43.74 10.91 -32.00
CA PHE A 228 44.20 9.97 -33.00
C PHE A 228 44.12 8.51 -32.53
N GLU A 229 43.98 8.28 -31.24
CA GLU A 229 43.88 6.92 -30.68
C GLU A 229 42.54 6.23 -31.02
N ASN A 230 41.47 7.01 -31.20
CA ASN A 230 40.14 6.51 -31.57
C ASN A 230 39.77 6.75 -33.04
N ALA A 231 40.68 7.26 -33.86
CA ALA A 231 40.41 7.58 -35.26
C ALA A 231 40.18 6.37 -36.16
N GLU A 232 40.57 5.17 -35.75
CA GLU A 232 40.35 3.94 -36.52
C GLU A 232 38.94 3.39 -36.41
N GLU A 233 38.21 3.59 -35.31
CA GLU A 233 36.84 3.08 -35.16
C GLU A 233 35.77 3.90 -35.88
N ASP A 234 35.98 5.22 -36.05
CA ASP A 234 35.02 6.11 -36.71
C ASP A 234 34.96 5.96 -38.25
N ASN A 235 35.98 5.35 -38.86
CA ASN A 235 36.05 5.17 -40.32
C ASN A 235 35.12 4.06 -40.85
N TYR A 236 34.64 3.14 -40.00
CA TYR A 236 33.74 2.08 -40.43
C TYR A 236 32.25 2.46 -40.35
N SER A 237 31.89 3.50 -39.63
CA SER A 237 30.50 3.93 -39.44
C SER A 237 29.98 4.95 -40.46
N LYS A 238 30.83 5.61 -41.25
CA LYS A 238 30.46 6.66 -42.21
C LYS A 238 30.59 6.24 -43.67
N LYS A 239 30.20 5.01 -44.05
CA LYS A 239 29.96 4.65 -45.46
C LYS A 239 28.50 4.94 -45.84
N GLY A 240 28.14 6.22 -45.88
CA GLY A 240 26.82 6.72 -46.29
C GLY A 240 26.90 8.17 -46.76
N GLY A 241 27.48 8.39 -47.94
CA GLY A 241 27.20 9.44 -48.90
C GLY A 241 27.11 10.90 -48.46
N ARG A 242 28.17 11.66 -48.56
CA ARG A 242 28.11 13.07 -49.04
C ARG A 242 29.22 13.34 -50.00
N LYS A 243 28.88 13.51 -51.29
CA LYS A 243 29.75 14.02 -52.33
C LYS A 243 30.01 15.49 -52.04
N TYR A 244 31.29 15.86 -51.80
CA TYR A 244 31.75 17.24 -51.82
C TYR A 244 31.88 17.68 -53.28
N TYR A 245 31.10 18.70 -53.71
CA TYR A 245 31.29 19.42 -54.93
C TYR A 245 32.43 20.45 -54.76
N TYR A 246 33.56 20.23 -55.38
CA TYR A 246 34.58 21.23 -55.59
C TYR A 246 34.15 22.21 -56.69
N GLY A 247 33.73 23.43 -56.31
CA GLY A 247 33.52 24.50 -57.26
C GLY A 247 34.86 25.07 -57.75
N LYS A 248 35.16 24.89 -59.05
CA LYS A 248 36.21 25.62 -59.73
C LYS A 248 35.82 27.09 -59.83
N LYS A 249 36.70 28.00 -59.36
CA LYS A 249 36.67 29.41 -59.73
C LYS A 249 37.55 29.60 -60.95
N TYR A 250 36.97 30.22 -61.94
CA TYR A 250 37.68 31.09 -62.86
C TYR A 250 37.55 32.56 -62.40
#